data_e2c6335827b27ed691d73d97b11607f6
#
_entry.id   e2c6335827b27ed691d73d97b11607f6
#
_cell.length_a   1.000
_cell.length_b   1.000
_cell.length_c   1.000
_cell.angle_alpha   90.00
_cell.angle_beta   90.00
_cell.angle_gamma   90.00
#
_symmetry.space_group_name_H-M   'P 1'
#
loop_
_entity.id
_entity.type
_entity.pdbx_description
1 polymer ?
#
loop_
_entity_poly.entity_id
_entity_poly.type
_entity_poly.pdbx_seq_one_letter_code
_entity_poly.pdbx_strand_id
1 'polypeptide(L)' 'MATTTLKVGGMSCGHCVMAVTKALKGVPGVQDAKVDLQGGRAVVEYDAAQATPRELVGAVLEEGYTAEESA' A
#
# COMPACT_ATOMS: atom_id res chain seq x y z
N MET A 1 -4.54 -9.36 13.54
CA MET A 1 -3.84 -8.61 12.49
C MET A 1 -4.14 -9.22 11.15
N ALA A 2 -4.42 -8.41 10.17
CA ALA A 2 -4.69 -8.88 8.82
C ALA A 2 -3.55 -8.49 7.90
N THR A 3 -3.39 -9.21 6.81
CA THR A 3 -2.39 -8.92 5.80
C THR A 3 -3.06 -8.89 4.45
N THR A 4 -2.77 -7.88 3.65
CA THR A 4 -3.29 -7.79 2.30
C THR A 4 -2.16 -7.46 1.34
N THR A 5 -2.31 -7.89 0.09
CA THR A 5 -1.38 -7.56 -0.97
C THR A 5 -2.09 -6.67 -1.97
N LEU A 6 -1.46 -5.56 -2.30
CA LEU A 6 -1.98 -4.63 -3.30
C LEU A 6 -1.09 -4.67 -4.53
N LYS A 7 -1.70 -4.61 -5.69
CA LYS A 7 -1.00 -4.44 -6.95
C LYS A 7 -0.86 -2.95 -7.19
N VAL A 8 0.36 -2.46 -7.26
CA VAL A 8 0.64 -1.02 -7.39
C VAL A 8 1.29 -0.75 -8.73
N GLY A 9 0.70 0.15 -9.50
CA GLY A 9 1.25 0.57 -10.79
C GLY A 9 1.79 1.99 -10.72
N GLY A 10 2.66 2.32 -11.68
CA GLY A 10 3.23 3.66 -11.79
C GLY A 10 4.53 3.86 -11.03
N MET A 11 4.99 2.87 -10.27
CA MET A 11 6.27 2.97 -9.59
C MET A 11 7.40 2.75 -10.61
N SER A 12 8.31 3.71 -10.69
CA SER A 12 9.42 3.64 -11.64
C SER A 12 10.80 3.75 -10.99
N CYS A 13 10.85 4.09 -9.71
CA CYS A 13 12.14 4.26 -9.01
C CYS A 13 11.94 4.11 -7.50
N GLY A 14 13.05 4.13 -6.77
CA GLY A 14 13.02 3.99 -5.32
C GLY A 14 12.25 5.07 -4.60
N HIS A 15 12.20 6.27 -5.15
CA HIS A 15 11.41 7.36 -4.56
C HIS A 15 9.92 7.03 -4.58
N CYS A 16 9.45 6.37 -5.63
CA CYS A 16 8.06 5.93 -5.73
C CYS A 16 7.74 4.91 -4.65
N VAL A 17 8.66 3.96 -4.42
CA VAL A 17 8.51 2.97 -3.35
C VAL A 17 8.38 3.66 -2.00
N MET A 18 9.22 4.65 -1.73
CA MET A 18 9.16 5.38 -0.47
C MET A 18 7.86 6.15 -0.31
N ALA A 19 7.40 6.79 -1.38
CA ALA A 19 6.14 7.54 -1.34
C ALA A 19 4.95 6.62 -1.05
N VAL A 20 4.89 5.47 -1.70
CA VAL A 20 3.82 4.49 -1.49
C VAL A 20 3.89 3.93 -0.07
N THR A 21 5.09 3.56 0.38
CA THR A 21 5.27 3.04 1.74
C THR A 21 4.80 4.05 2.77
N LYS A 22 5.19 5.31 2.60
CA LYS A 22 4.82 6.37 3.52
C LYS A 22 3.31 6.62 3.53
N ALA A 23 2.70 6.60 2.35
CA ALA A 23 1.26 6.76 2.23
C ALA A 23 0.51 5.65 2.95
N LEU A 24 0.95 4.41 2.78
CA LEU A 24 0.33 3.26 3.43
C LEU A 24 0.50 3.32 4.94
N LYS A 25 1.70 3.64 5.41
CA LYS A 25 1.96 3.74 6.85
C LYS A 25 1.22 4.89 7.51
N GLY A 26 0.80 5.88 6.73
CA GLY A 26 -0.01 6.98 7.23
C GLY A 26 -1.47 6.63 7.47
N VAL A 27 -1.93 5.50 6.98
CA VAL A 27 -3.32 5.06 7.20
C VAL A 27 -3.46 4.54 8.63
N PRO A 28 -4.43 5.04 9.41
CA PRO A 28 -4.65 4.54 10.77
C PRO A 28 -4.93 3.04 10.75
N GLY A 29 -4.29 2.31 11.65
CA GLY A 29 -4.43 0.86 11.74
C GLY A 29 -3.37 0.07 10.99
N VAL A 30 -2.59 0.71 10.13
CA VAL A 30 -1.49 0.03 9.42
C VAL A 30 -0.30 -0.11 10.36
N GLN A 31 0.20 -1.33 10.48
CA GLN A 31 1.37 -1.62 11.32
C GLN A 31 2.65 -1.65 10.52
N ASP A 32 2.61 -2.21 9.33
CA ASP A 32 3.77 -2.29 8.47
C ASP A 32 3.33 -2.34 7.01
N ALA A 33 4.21 -1.87 6.14
CA ALA A 33 3.98 -1.91 4.71
C ALA A 33 5.29 -2.20 4.01
N LYS A 34 5.30 -3.24 3.18
CA LYS A 34 6.46 -3.63 2.38
C LYS A 34 6.11 -3.49 0.92
N VAL A 35 6.84 -2.64 0.23
CA VAL A 35 6.59 -2.37 -1.19
C VAL A 35 7.71 -3.00 -2.02
N ASP A 36 7.31 -3.77 -3.03
CA ASP A 36 8.23 -4.41 -3.96
C ASP A 36 8.14 -3.70 -5.31
N LEU A 37 9.20 -2.99 -5.67
CA LEU A 37 9.26 -2.25 -6.92
C LEU A 37 9.23 -3.19 -8.14
N GLN A 38 10.02 -4.27 -8.07
CA GLN A 38 10.11 -5.21 -9.19
C GLN A 38 8.81 -5.97 -9.42
N GLY A 39 8.18 -6.38 -8.33
CA GLY A 39 6.92 -7.10 -8.42
C GLY A 39 5.71 -6.20 -8.62
N GLY A 40 5.87 -4.89 -8.42
CA GLY A 40 4.76 -3.97 -8.52
C GLY A 40 3.67 -4.22 -7.49
N ARG A 41 4.05 -4.60 -6.28
CA ARG A 41 3.07 -4.94 -5.24
C ARG A 41 3.50 -4.44 -3.87
N ALA A 42 2.52 -4.28 -3.00
CA ALA A 42 2.74 -3.88 -1.63
C ALA A 42 2.04 -4.86 -0.70
N VAL A 43 2.77 -5.36 0.29
CA VAL A 43 2.21 -6.22 1.32
C VAL A 43 2.04 -5.37 2.57
N VAL A 44 0.81 -5.29 3.06
CA VAL A 44 0.46 -4.41 4.18
C VAL A 44 -0.09 -5.23 5.33
N GLU A 45 0.48 -5.03 6.52
CA GLU A 45 -0.04 -5.60 7.76
C GLU A 45 -0.84 -4.50 8.47
N TYR A 46 -2.10 -4.78 8.77
CA TYR A 46 -3.00 -3.79 9.32
C TYR A 46 -3.98 -4.42 10.31
N ASP A 47 -4.56 -3.55 11.13
CA ASP A 47 -5.63 -3.94 12.05
C ASP A 47 -6.96 -3.81 11.31
N ALA A 48 -7.61 -4.93 11.05
CA ALA A 48 -8.87 -4.96 10.30
C ALA A 48 -10.01 -4.21 11.01
N ALA A 49 -9.86 -3.95 12.30
CA ALA A 49 -10.83 -3.17 13.05
C ALA A 49 -10.68 -1.66 12.81
N GLN A 50 -9.51 -1.23 12.32
CA GLN A 50 -9.22 0.19 12.10
C GLN A 50 -9.04 0.56 10.65
N ALA A 51 -8.59 -0.36 9.81
CA ALA A 51 -8.30 -0.09 8.41
C ALA A 51 -8.92 -1.15 7.51
N THR A 52 -9.16 -0.78 6.27
CA THR A 52 -9.66 -1.70 5.25
C THR A 52 -8.74 -1.65 4.04
N PRO A 53 -8.68 -2.72 3.22
CA PRO A 53 -7.89 -2.68 1.99
C PRO A 53 -8.29 -1.52 1.07
N ARG A 54 -9.57 -1.15 1.06
CA ARG A 54 -10.03 -0.03 0.25
C ARG A 54 -9.36 1.28 0.66
N GLU A 55 -9.18 1.51 1.96
CA GLU A 55 -8.48 2.69 2.46
C GLU A 55 -7.03 2.70 2.03
N LEU A 56 -6.40 1.53 2.00
CA LEU A 56 -5.01 1.40 1.56
C LEU A 56 -4.90 1.74 0.07
N VAL A 57 -5.81 1.24 -0.74
CA VAL A 57 -5.87 1.57 -2.17
C VAL A 57 -6.04 3.08 -2.34
N GLY A 58 -6.95 3.69 -1.58
CA GLY A 58 -7.18 5.12 -1.64
C GLY A 58 -5.95 5.93 -1.32
N ALA A 59 -5.18 5.51 -0.32
CA ALA A 59 -3.96 6.20 0.06
C ALA A 59 -2.93 6.18 -1.06
N VAL A 60 -2.80 5.04 -1.76
CA VAL A 60 -1.88 4.93 -2.90
C VAL A 60 -2.35 5.81 -4.06
N LEU A 61 -3.65 5.82 -4.33
CA LEU A 61 -4.21 6.64 -5.41
C LEU A 61 -3.97 8.13 -5.15
N GLU A 62 -4.05 8.57 -3.91
CA GLU A 62 -3.80 9.96 -3.56
C GLU A 62 -2.37 10.39 -3.86
N GLU A 63 -1.44 9.46 -3.88
CA GLU A 63 -0.05 9.75 -4.23
C GLU A 63 0.19 9.76 -5.74
N GLY A 64 -0.83 9.52 -6.55
CA GLY A 64 -0.73 9.54 -7.99
C GLY A 64 -0.39 8.21 -8.63
N TYR A 65 -0.43 7.14 -7.86
CA TYR A 65 -0.18 5.78 -8.36
C TYR A 65 -1.49 5.03 -8.51
N THR A 66 -1.45 3.90 -9.20
CA THR A 66 -2.62 3.02 -9.27
C THR A 66 -2.44 1.87 -8.28
N ALA A 67 -3.54 1.39 -7.75
CA ALA A 67 -3.51 0.27 -6.82
C ALA A 67 -4.81 -0.50 -6.91
N GLU A 68 -4.70 -1.82 -6.74
CA GLU A 68 -5.87 -2.68 -6.65
C GLU A 68 -5.56 -3.83 -5.69
N GLU A 69 -6.60 -4.36 -5.08
CA GLU A 69 -6.44 -5.50 -4.20
C GLU A 69 -6.07 -6.73 -5.00
N SER A 70 -5.02 -7.42 -4.55
CA SER A 70 -4.60 -8.69 -5.11
C SER A 70 -4.91 -9.75 -4.07
N ALA A 71 -5.90 -10.55 -4.36
CA ALA A 71 -6.32 -11.60 -3.42
C ALA A 71 -5.27 -12.70 -3.33
#